data_73e8981f9c5936349d5da77fa236ca3e
#
_entry.id   73e8981f9c5936349d5da77fa236ca3e
#
_cell.length_a   1.000
_cell.length_b   1.000
_cell.length_c   1.000
_cell.angle_alpha   90.00
_cell.angle_beta   90.00
_cell.angle_gamma   90.00
#
_symmetry.space_group_name_H-M   'P 1'
#
loop_
_entity.id
_entity.type
_entity.pdbx_description
1 polymer ?
#
loop_
_entity_poly.entity_id
_entity_poly.type
_entity_poly.pdbx_seq_one_letter_code
_entity_poly.pdbx_strand_id
1 'polypeptide(L)'
;MEGMARDFIGYGGNPPKVEWPGGARIALNLVINYEEGSELGAVEGDPQREMTAEWVYPAKPTERDLANESMYEYGSRVGVWRIMRILNKYDAPCTVFACGLALERNRAVAQAFVKHGYDMVGHGYRWISHYGMNEEQEREQVRMCRESIERITGQRIIGWFTRPLKTQATRRILAEEGFLYDSDCFNDDLPHFEKINGKQFLVVPYSLEQNDIRYWKNQMFTANDFFEYVRDAFDTLYEEGATSPRMMSVGLHCRVIGRPGRAQGLDRFLSHVRKFSGVWITHRNDIARFWLERYG
;
A
#
# COMPACT_ATOMS: atom_id res chain seq x y z
N MET A 1 9.28 5.47 29.03
CA MET A 1 9.19 5.08 27.61
C MET A 1 9.26 3.56 27.56
N GLU A 2 8.14 2.89 27.53
CA GLU A 2 8.09 1.48 27.12
C GLU A 2 8.20 1.46 25.60
N GLY A 3 9.46 1.44 25.10
CA GLY A 3 9.69 1.14 23.70
C GLY A 3 9.27 -0.29 23.45
N MET A 4 8.43 -0.54 22.44
CA MET A 4 8.11 -1.91 22.02
C MET A 4 9.43 -2.64 21.77
N ALA A 5 9.67 -3.71 22.53
CA ALA A 5 10.84 -4.55 22.32
C ALA A 5 10.77 -5.11 20.89
N ARG A 6 11.90 -5.07 20.16
CA ARG A 6 11.96 -5.66 18.82
C ARG A 6 11.82 -7.18 18.95
N ASP A 7 10.93 -7.76 18.16
CA ASP A 7 10.80 -9.20 18.04
C ASP A 7 11.69 -9.71 16.89
N PHE A 8 12.68 -10.51 17.22
CA PHE A 8 13.57 -11.19 16.27
C PHE A 8 13.24 -12.68 16.11
N ILE A 9 12.21 -13.16 16.76
CA ILE A 9 11.82 -14.58 16.77
C ILE A 9 10.65 -14.81 15.83
N GLY A 10 9.62 -13.95 15.86
CA GLY A 10 8.41 -14.07 15.05
C GLY A 10 7.80 -15.47 15.17
N TYR A 11 7.46 -16.04 14.02
CA TYR A 11 7.01 -17.45 13.95
C TYR A 11 8.17 -18.47 13.95
N GLY A 12 9.42 -18.01 13.87
CA GLY A 12 10.60 -18.87 13.79
C GLY A 12 10.55 -19.84 12.60
N GLY A 13 11.10 -21.03 12.80
CA GLY A 13 11.06 -22.09 11.78
C GLY A 13 9.73 -22.84 11.69
N ASN A 14 8.72 -22.48 12.48
CA ASN A 14 7.42 -23.15 12.55
C ASN A 14 6.27 -22.15 12.38
N PRO A 15 6.12 -21.55 11.18
CA PRO A 15 5.01 -20.65 10.93
C PRO A 15 3.67 -21.36 11.05
N PRO A 16 2.58 -20.65 11.37
CA PRO A 16 1.25 -21.24 11.48
C PRO A 16 0.84 -21.88 10.14
N LYS A 17 0.16 -23.02 10.20
CA LYS A 17 -0.46 -23.64 9.04
C LYS A 17 -1.71 -22.84 8.68
N VAL A 18 -1.54 -21.87 7.81
CA VAL A 18 -2.64 -21.04 7.32
C VAL A 18 -3.44 -21.84 6.29
N GLU A 19 -4.76 -21.81 6.42
CA GLU A 19 -5.67 -22.40 5.44
C GLU A 19 -6.41 -21.27 4.71
N TRP A 20 -5.74 -20.63 3.76
CA TRP A 20 -6.38 -19.59 2.97
C TRP A 20 -7.64 -20.09 2.27
N PRO A 21 -8.63 -19.22 1.96
CA PRO A 21 -9.83 -19.59 1.23
C PRO A 21 -9.52 -20.42 -0.03
N GLY A 22 -10.30 -21.48 -0.26
CA GLY A 22 -10.10 -22.38 -1.39
C GLY A 22 -8.84 -23.24 -1.32
N GLY A 23 -8.16 -23.34 -0.18
CA GLY A 23 -6.91 -24.06 -0.01
C GLY A 23 -5.75 -23.42 -0.77
N ALA A 24 -5.78 -22.09 -0.90
CA ALA A 24 -4.74 -21.37 -1.63
C ALA A 24 -3.37 -21.46 -0.92
N ARG A 25 -2.32 -21.58 -1.71
CA ARG A 25 -0.93 -21.60 -1.25
C ARG A 25 -0.41 -20.21 -0.94
N ILE A 26 -0.97 -19.20 -1.61
CA ILE A 26 -0.57 -17.82 -1.46
C ILE A 26 -1.78 -16.89 -1.52
N ALA A 27 -1.85 -15.93 -0.60
CA ALA A 27 -2.73 -14.78 -0.68
C ALA A 27 -1.99 -13.64 -1.35
N LEU A 28 -2.37 -13.26 -2.57
CA LEU A 28 -1.75 -12.18 -3.33
C LEU A 28 -2.60 -10.91 -3.25
N ASN A 29 -2.02 -9.85 -2.73
CA ASN A 29 -2.64 -8.54 -2.65
C ASN A 29 -1.94 -7.52 -3.55
N LEU A 30 -2.67 -6.95 -4.49
CA LEU A 30 -2.21 -5.86 -5.35
C LEU A 30 -2.65 -4.54 -4.70
N VAL A 31 -1.73 -3.60 -4.58
CA VAL A 31 -1.96 -2.33 -3.89
C VAL A 31 -1.64 -1.15 -4.79
N ILE A 32 -2.64 -0.33 -5.09
CA ILE A 32 -2.42 0.99 -5.69
C ILE A 32 -2.19 2.00 -4.56
N ASN A 33 -1.03 2.63 -4.53
CA ASN A 33 -0.78 3.80 -3.70
C ASN A 33 -1.28 5.02 -4.47
N TYR A 34 -2.43 5.57 -4.07
CA TYR A 34 -3.04 6.72 -4.73
C TYR A 34 -2.77 7.99 -3.93
N GLU A 35 -1.73 8.69 -4.30
CA GLU A 35 -1.10 9.78 -3.56
C GLU A 35 -1.13 11.11 -4.33
N GLU A 36 -1.33 11.05 -5.62
CA GLU A 36 -1.19 12.13 -6.57
C GLU A 36 -2.11 13.32 -6.26
N GLY A 37 -1.50 14.47 -6.02
CA GLY A 37 -2.19 15.70 -5.64
C GLY A 37 -2.33 15.87 -4.12
N SER A 38 -1.74 14.99 -3.31
CA SER A 38 -1.73 15.11 -1.84
C SER A 38 -0.31 15.27 -1.27
N GLU A 39 0.70 15.27 -2.11
CA GLU A 39 2.10 15.51 -1.78
C GLU A 39 2.34 16.95 -1.27
N LEU A 40 3.53 17.17 -0.70
CA LEU A 40 3.97 18.51 -0.29
C LEU A 40 4.13 19.43 -1.51
N GLY A 41 3.65 20.65 -1.41
CA GLY A 41 3.73 21.63 -2.50
C GLY A 41 3.79 23.07 -2.00
N ALA A 42 4.63 23.90 -2.64
CA ALA A 42 4.71 25.32 -2.33
C ALA A 42 3.37 26.05 -2.58
N VAL A 43 2.58 25.56 -3.53
CA VAL A 43 1.22 26.08 -3.80
C VAL A 43 0.25 25.84 -2.64
N GLU A 44 0.50 24.78 -1.86
CA GLU A 44 -0.29 24.42 -0.68
C GLU A 44 0.15 25.19 0.58
N GLY A 45 1.16 26.03 0.47
CA GLY A 45 1.73 26.76 1.62
C GLY A 45 2.69 25.92 2.47
N ASP A 46 3.14 24.78 1.97
CA ASP A 46 4.10 23.93 2.68
C ASP A 46 5.48 24.59 2.75
N PRO A 47 6.25 24.33 3.81
CA PRO A 47 7.59 24.90 3.99
C PRO A 47 8.58 24.38 2.96
N GLN A 48 8.27 23.25 2.31
CA GLN A 48 9.06 22.66 1.23
C GLN A 48 8.15 21.87 0.29
N ARG A 49 8.61 21.69 -0.95
CA ARG A 49 7.98 20.81 -1.94
C ARG A 49 8.25 19.33 -1.65
N GLU A 50 7.54 18.45 -2.33
CA GLU A 50 7.87 17.01 -2.34
C GLU A 50 9.23 16.78 -2.99
N MET A 51 10.08 16.06 -2.25
CA MET A 51 11.45 15.75 -2.69
C MET A 51 11.57 14.36 -3.32
N THR A 52 10.54 13.52 -3.18
CA THR A 52 10.51 12.20 -3.82
C THR A 52 10.15 12.36 -5.29
N ALA A 53 11.13 12.14 -6.15
CA ALA A 53 11.03 12.34 -7.58
C ALA A 53 11.83 11.31 -8.36
N GLU A 54 11.49 11.11 -9.63
CA GLU A 54 12.27 10.28 -10.55
C GLU A 54 13.61 10.94 -10.91
N TRP A 55 13.58 12.26 -11.04
CA TRP A 55 14.73 13.09 -11.34
C TRP A 55 14.92 14.13 -10.25
N VAL A 56 16.15 14.30 -9.81
CA VAL A 56 16.49 15.33 -8.84
C VAL A 56 16.99 16.56 -9.63
N TYR A 57 16.21 17.63 -9.56
CA TYR A 57 16.59 18.91 -10.15
C TYR A 57 17.21 19.83 -9.08
N PRO A 58 18.09 20.76 -9.46
CA PRO A 58 18.76 21.66 -8.54
C PRO A 58 17.88 22.83 -8.05
N ALA A 59 16.55 22.65 -8.04
CA ALA A 59 15.62 23.64 -7.49
C ALA A 59 15.67 23.60 -5.96
N LYS A 60 15.53 24.77 -5.31
CA LYS A 60 15.48 24.85 -3.85
C LYS A 60 14.23 24.13 -3.32
N PRO A 61 14.30 23.57 -2.10
CA PRO A 61 13.15 22.90 -1.50
C PRO A 61 11.90 23.80 -1.37
N THR A 62 12.10 25.12 -1.25
CA THR A 62 11.03 26.12 -1.12
C THR A 62 10.46 26.61 -2.45
N GLU A 63 11.04 26.19 -3.57
CA GLU A 63 10.61 26.60 -4.90
C GLU A 63 9.77 25.48 -5.54
N ARG A 64 8.86 25.85 -6.43
CA ARG A 64 8.10 24.86 -7.22
C ARG A 64 9.03 24.09 -8.15
N ASP A 65 8.78 22.80 -8.24
CA ASP A 65 9.40 21.92 -9.24
C ASP A 65 8.31 21.44 -10.21
N LEU A 66 8.08 22.22 -11.27
CA LEU A 66 7.04 21.94 -12.26
C LEU A 66 7.24 20.59 -12.95
N ALA A 67 8.48 20.12 -13.06
CA ALA A 67 8.75 18.80 -13.62
C ALA A 67 8.25 17.69 -12.68
N ASN A 68 8.57 17.78 -11.39
CA ASN A 68 8.08 16.80 -10.39
C ASN A 68 6.55 16.87 -10.26
N GLU A 69 5.98 18.09 -10.14
CA GLU A 69 4.52 18.26 -10.09
C GLU A 69 3.83 17.58 -11.30
N SER A 70 4.37 17.76 -12.51
CA SER A 70 3.82 17.12 -13.71
C SER A 70 3.93 15.60 -13.72
N MET A 71 4.90 15.01 -13.00
CA MET A 71 4.99 13.56 -12.83
C MET A 71 3.87 13.02 -11.93
N TYR A 72 3.54 13.75 -10.86
CA TYR A 72 2.37 13.43 -10.03
C TYR A 72 1.07 13.61 -10.82
N GLU A 73 0.90 14.71 -11.53
CA GLU A 73 -0.26 14.89 -12.41
C GLU A 73 -0.43 13.74 -13.41
N TYR A 74 0.67 13.27 -14.02
CA TYR A 74 0.61 12.13 -14.94
C TYR A 74 0.02 10.89 -14.27
N GLY A 75 0.37 10.60 -13.02
CA GLY A 75 -0.17 9.47 -12.27
C GLY A 75 -1.69 9.52 -12.19
N SER A 76 -2.25 10.66 -11.79
CA SER A 76 -3.69 10.87 -11.68
C SER A 76 -4.40 10.98 -13.04
N ARG A 77 -3.78 11.61 -14.03
CA ARG A 77 -4.41 11.85 -15.36
C ARG A 77 -4.38 10.64 -16.28
N VAL A 78 -3.33 9.82 -16.20
CA VAL A 78 -3.07 8.74 -17.18
C VAL A 78 -2.70 7.42 -16.51
N GLY A 79 -1.78 7.46 -15.55
CA GLY A 79 -1.18 6.25 -14.96
C GLY A 79 -2.18 5.35 -14.28
N VAL A 80 -3.05 5.91 -13.44
CA VAL A 80 -4.09 5.18 -12.71
C VAL A 80 -5.01 4.40 -13.66
N TRP A 81 -5.43 5.03 -14.75
CA TRP A 81 -6.33 4.40 -15.74
C TRP A 81 -5.65 3.25 -16.49
N ARG A 82 -4.34 3.36 -16.72
CA ARG A 82 -3.57 2.26 -17.34
C ARG A 82 -3.44 1.08 -16.40
N ILE A 83 -3.14 1.32 -15.12
CA ILE A 83 -3.08 0.26 -14.11
C ILE A 83 -4.44 -0.43 -14.01
N MET A 84 -5.53 0.32 -13.86
CA MET A 84 -6.87 -0.25 -13.77
C MET A 84 -7.23 -1.11 -14.98
N ARG A 85 -6.89 -0.66 -16.20
CA ARG A 85 -7.11 -1.49 -17.41
C ARG A 85 -6.37 -2.82 -17.36
N ILE A 86 -5.13 -2.82 -16.84
CA ILE A 86 -4.36 -4.06 -16.69
C ILE A 86 -4.99 -4.95 -15.62
N LEU A 87 -5.33 -4.42 -14.46
CA LEU A 87 -5.98 -5.18 -13.39
C LEU A 87 -7.30 -5.80 -13.87
N ASN A 88 -8.13 -5.00 -14.54
CA ASN A 88 -9.42 -5.46 -15.07
C ASN A 88 -9.28 -6.53 -16.18
N LYS A 89 -8.23 -6.46 -16.99
CA LYS A 89 -7.93 -7.50 -18.01
C LYS A 89 -7.77 -8.89 -17.39
N TYR A 90 -7.33 -8.93 -16.13
CA TYR A 90 -7.09 -10.17 -15.40
C TYR A 90 -8.10 -10.40 -14.26
N ASP A 91 -9.20 -9.65 -14.20
CA ASP A 91 -10.17 -9.71 -13.10
C ASP A 91 -9.46 -9.74 -11.72
N ALA A 92 -8.46 -8.90 -11.56
CA ALA A 92 -7.61 -8.89 -10.38
C ALA A 92 -8.15 -7.88 -9.35
N PRO A 93 -8.65 -8.34 -8.18
CA PRO A 93 -8.98 -7.46 -7.07
C PRO A 93 -7.78 -6.61 -6.66
N CYS A 94 -8.04 -5.40 -6.18
CA CYS A 94 -7.00 -4.47 -5.78
C CYS A 94 -7.41 -3.68 -4.54
N THR A 95 -6.45 -3.42 -3.68
CA THR A 95 -6.58 -2.48 -2.55
C THR A 95 -6.02 -1.13 -2.97
N VAL A 96 -6.65 -0.05 -2.55
CA VAL A 96 -6.13 1.30 -2.74
C VAL A 96 -5.67 1.86 -1.40
N PHE A 97 -4.38 2.09 -1.26
CA PHE A 97 -3.84 2.95 -0.20
C PHE A 97 -4.09 4.40 -0.63
N ALA A 98 -5.13 5.00 -0.07
CA ALA A 98 -5.67 6.25 -0.55
C ALA A 98 -5.36 7.41 0.39
N CYS A 99 -4.81 8.49 -0.18
CA CYS A 99 -4.78 9.77 0.50
C CYS A 99 -6.11 10.50 0.32
N GLY A 100 -6.68 11.02 1.41
CA GLY A 100 -7.99 11.68 1.39
C GLY A 100 -8.04 12.83 0.38
N LEU A 101 -7.06 13.74 0.43
CA LEU A 101 -6.99 14.89 -0.47
C LEU A 101 -6.82 14.48 -1.94
N ALA A 102 -6.10 13.39 -2.24
CA ALA A 102 -5.94 12.90 -3.61
C ALA A 102 -7.29 12.49 -4.22
N LEU A 103 -8.14 11.80 -3.45
CA LEU A 103 -9.49 11.42 -3.87
C LEU A 103 -10.42 12.63 -3.99
N GLU A 104 -10.30 13.64 -3.13
CA GLU A 104 -11.05 14.89 -3.23
C GLU A 104 -10.76 15.63 -4.55
N ARG A 105 -9.50 15.67 -4.93
CA ARG A 105 -9.02 16.33 -6.15
C ARG A 105 -9.42 15.60 -7.43
N ASN A 106 -9.55 14.27 -7.37
CA ASN A 106 -9.97 13.47 -8.52
C ASN A 106 -11.08 12.47 -8.17
N ARG A 107 -12.29 13.00 -8.02
CA ARG A 107 -13.50 12.19 -7.72
C ARG A 107 -13.81 11.16 -8.80
N ALA A 108 -13.45 11.43 -10.06
CA ALA A 108 -13.68 10.46 -11.14
C ALA A 108 -12.87 9.18 -10.94
N VAL A 109 -11.62 9.29 -10.46
CA VAL A 109 -10.80 8.14 -10.09
C VAL A 109 -11.40 7.42 -8.88
N ALA A 110 -11.81 8.15 -7.83
CA ALA A 110 -12.44 7.56 -6.65
C ALA A 110 -13.69 6.75 -7.01
N GLN A 111 -14.57 7.31 -7.87
CA GLN A 111 -15.76 6.62 -8.37
C GLN A 111 -15.41 5.38 -9.21
N ALA A 112 -14.34 5.46 -10.00
CA ALA A 112 -13.86 4.31 -10.77
C ALA A 112 -13.35 3.18 -9.86
N PHE A 113 -12.62 3.48 -8.80
CA PHE A 113 -12.20 2.49 -7.81
C PHE A 113 -13.41 1.79 -7.17
N VAL A 114 -14.42 2.55 -6.73
CA VAL A 114 -15.66 1.99 -6.18
C VAL A 114 -16.37 1.12 -7.19
N LYS A 115 -16.51 1.59 -8.44
CA LYS A 115 -17.18 0.84 -9.52
C LYS A 115 -16.50 -0.50 -9.82
N HIS A 116 -15.17 -0.57 -9.68
CA HIS A 116 -14.42 -1.80 -9.90
C HIS A 116 -14.28 -2.65 -8.62
N GLY A 117 -14.93 -2.28 -7.53
CA GLY A 117 -14.95 -3.04 -6.29
C GLY A 117 -13.62 -3.02 -5.53
N TYR A 118 -12.75 -2.04 -5.78
CA TYR A 118 -11.49 -1.92 -5.03
C TYR A 118 -11.78 -1.46 -3.60
N ASP A 119 -11.12 -2.06 -2.62
CA ASP A 119 -11.24 -1.65 -1.23
C ASP A 119 -10.29 -0.50 -0.89
N MET A 120 -10.70 0.28 0.11
CA MET A 120 -9.93 1.45 0.56
C MET A 120 -9.22 1.17 1.88
N VAL A 121 -7.99 1.64 1.97
CA VAL A 121 -7.14 1.67 3.17
C VAL A 121 -6.60 3.09 3.32
N GLY A 122 -6.62 3.64 4.52
CA GLY A 122 -6.13 5.00 4.77
C GLY A 122 -4.63 5.12 4.57
N HIS A 123 -4.21 6.18 3.89
CA HIS A 123 -2.78 6.48 3.63
C HIS A 123 -2.40 7.93 4.01
N GLY A 124 -3.13 8.50 4.96
CA GLY A 124 -3.05 9.90 5.35
C GLY A 124 -4.08 10.76 4.63
N TYR A 125 -4.46 11.89 5.24
CA TYR A 125 -5.24 12.89 4.52
C TYR A 125 -4.42 13.50 3.39
N ARG A 126 -3.14 13.86 3.72
CA ARG A 126 -2.11 14.22 2.76
C ARG A 126 -1.00 13.17 2.76
N TRP A 127 -0.27 13.07 1.68
CA TRP A 127 0.90 12.20 1.57
C TRP A 127 2.13 12.86 2.19
N ILE A 128 2.11 12.96 3.51
CA ILE A 128 3.17 13.59 4.32
C ILE A 128 3.67 12.62 5.39
N SER A 129 4.92 12.82 5.84
CA SER A 129 5.44 12.07 6.98
C SER A 129 4.78 12.52 8.27
N HIS A 130 4.40 11.58 9.12
CA HIS A 130 3.93 11.87 10.46
C HIS A 130 5.08 12.10 11.47
N TYR A 131 6.32 11.80 11.06
CA TYR A 131 7.47 12.03 11.92
C TYR A 131 7.59 13.51 12.31
N GLY A 132 7.68 13.76 13.62
CA GLY A 132 7.74 15.11 14.15
C GLY A 132 6.37 15.74 14.48
N MET A 133 5.25 15.08 14.12
CA MET A 133 3.93 15.46 14.59
C MET A 133 3.76 15.11 16.07
N ASN A 134 3.02 15.94 16.81
CA ASN A 134 2.47 15.52 18.09
C ASN A 134 1.25 14.60 17.87
N GLU A 135 0.79 13.91 18.92
CA GLU A 135 -0.29 12.93 18.82
C GLU A 135 -1.62 13.52 18.33
N GLU A 136 -1.93 14.76 18.71
CA GLU A 136 -3.15 15.42 18.26
C GLU A 136 -3.12 15.71 16.76
N GLN A 137 -1.99 16.19 16.26
CA GLN A 137 -1.80 16.44 14.84
C GLN A 137 -1.89 15.16 14.03
N GLU A 138 -1.28 14.06 14.51
CA GLU A 138 -1.35 12.79 13.85
C GLU A 138 -2.77 12.22 13.85
N ARG A 139 -3.46 12.27 14.98
CA ARG A 139 -4.86 11.84 15.13
C ARG A 139 -5.78 12.60 14.18
N GLU A 140 -5.57 13.91 14.05
CA GLU A 140 -6.33 14.73 13.12
C GLU A 140 -6.11 14.29 11.67
N GLN A 141 -4.87 14.00 11.26
CA GLN A 141 -4.58 13.44 9.91
C GLN A 141 -5.30 12.12 9.68
N VAL A 142 -5.36 11.26 10.69
CA VAL A 142 -6.07 9.97 10.60
C VAL A 142 -7.58 10.18 10.43
N ARG A 143 -8.18 11.07 11.24
CA ARG A 143 -9.61 11.38 11.18
C ARG A 143 -10.00 12.04 9.86
N MET A 144 -9.27 13.08 9.44
CA MET A 144 -9.51 13.75 8.16
C MET A 144 -9.44 12.77 6.99
N CYS A 145 -8.46 11.87 7.00
CA CYS A 145 -8.32 10.83 5.97
C CYS A 145 -9.57 9.94 5.93
N ARG A 146 -9.97 9.40 7.09
CA ARG A 146 -11.14 8.53 7.19
C ARG A 146 -12.41 9.22 6.71
N GLU A 147 -12.70 10.40 7.22
CA GLU A 147 -13.89 11.17 6.88
C GLU A 147 -13.95 11.50 5.39
N SER A 148 -12.82 11.88 4.81
CA SER A 148 -12.72 12.19 3.38
C SER A 148 -13.01 10.96 2.53
N ILE A 149 -12.33 9.82 2.81
CA ILE A 149 -12.53 8.59 2.04
C ILE A 149 -13.96 8.09 2.17
N GLU A 150 -14.51 8.02 3.39
CA GLU A 150 -15.87 7.54 3.63
C GLU A 150 -16.91 8.42 2.95
N ARG A 151 -16.74 9.74 2.98
CA ARG A 151 -17.63 10.69 2.31
C ARG A 151 -17.62 10.57 0.79
N ILE A 152 -16.46 10.28 0.20
CA ILE A 152 -16.29 10.25 -1.26
C ILE A 152 -16.67 8.89 -1.84
N THR A 153 -16.31 7.82 -1.15
CA THR A 153 -16.45 6.45 -1.67
C THR A 153 -17.62 5.67 -1.07
N GLY A 154 -18.17 6.12 0.06
CA GLY A 154 -19.13 5.38 0.86
C GLY A 154 -18.53 4.15 1.56
N GLN A 155 -17.23 3.92 1.48
CA GLN A 155 -16.57 2.79 2.09
C GLN A 155 -15.98 3.18 3.44
N ARG A 156 -16.33 2.42 4.49
CA ARG A 156 -15.66 2.53 5.78
C ARG A 156 -14.25 1.94 5.69
N ILE A 157 -13.24 2.72 6.03
CA ILE A 157 -11.87 2.21 6.08
C ILE A 157 -11.59 1.53 7.43
N ILE A 158 -10.99 0.34 7.36
CA ILE A 158 -10.67 -0.49 8.54
C ILE A 158 -9.16 -0.73 8.68
N GLY A 159 -8.38 -0.38 7.67
CA GLY A 159 -6.94 -0.55 7.62
C GLY A 159 -6.21 0.75 7.36
N TRP A 160 -4.93 0.75 7.70
CA TRP A 160 -4.06 1.91 7.59
C TRP A 160 -2.66 1.53 7.09
N PHE A 161 -2.06 2.43 6.31
CA PHE A 161 -0.64 2.43 5.97
C PHE A 161 -0.11 3.86 6.00
N THR A 162 0.85 4.13 6.86
CA THR A 162 1.48 5.46 6.95
C THR A 162 2.53 5.62 5.85
N ARG A 163 2.66 6.80 5.28
CA ARG A 163 3.88 7.12 4.55
C ARG A 163 5.09 6.80 5.47
N PRO A 164 6.15 6.12 4.97
CA PRO A 164 7.31 5.77 5.79
C PRO A 164 7.77 6.94 6.69
N LEU A 165 8.14 6.65 7.92
CA LEU A 165 8.41 7.55 9.05
C LEU A 165 7.13 7.89 9.86
N LYS A 166 6.44 6.85 10.30
CA LYS A 166 5.40 6.91 11.34
C LYS A 166 5.99 7.32 12.69
N THR A 167 5.13 7.73 13.62
CA THR A 167 5.51 7.97 15.01
C THR A 167 5.42 6.71 15.86
N GLN A 168 5.90 6.75 17.09
CA GLN A 168 5.69 5.65 18.05
C GLN A 168 4.22 5.56 18.51
N ALA A 169 3.46 6.64 18.37
CA ALA A 169 2.05 6.68 18.75
C ALA A 169 1.11 6.16 17.66
N THR A 170 1.54 6.11 16.39
CA THR A 170 0.68 5.79 15.24
C THR A 170 -0.22 4.60 15.48
N ARG A 171 0.34 3.44 15.82
CA ARG A 171 -0.45 2.21 16.00
C ARG A 171 -1.45 2.29 17.15
N ARG A 172 -1.08 2.97 18.25
CA ARG A 172 -1.98 3.22 19.38
C ARG A 172 -3.14 4.14 18.97
N ILE A 173 -2.84 5.22 18.24
CA ILE A 173 -3.86 6.13 17.72
C ILE A 173 -4.83 5.38 16.82
N LEU A 174 -4.34 4.52 15.91
CA LEU A 174 -5.18 3.72 15.03
C LEU A 174 -6.11 2.78 15.81
N ALA A 175 -5.57 2.09 16.82
CA ALA A 175 -6.38 1.20 17.68
C ALA A 175 -7.47 1.99 18.43
N GLU A 176 -7.14 3.16 18.97
CA GLU A 176 -8.08 4.05 19.68
C GLU A 176 -9.15 4.63 18.72
N GLU A 177 -8.78 4.93 17.48
CA GLU A 177 -9.70 5.38 16.41
C GLU A 177 -10.52 4.24 15.79
N GLY A 178 -10.35 3.01 16.24
CA GLY A 178 -11.17 1.86 15.84
C GLY A 178 -10.77 1.23 14.50
N PHE A 179 -9.55 1.41 14.05
CA PHE A 179 -8.99 0.64 12.94
C PHE A 179 -8.75 -0.80 13.41
N LEU A 180 -8.91 -1.74 12.49
CA LEU A 180 -8.73 -3.16 12.79
C LEU A 180 -7.27 -3.60 12.59
N TYR A 181 -6.54 -2.96 11.69
CA TYR A 181 -5.16 -3.30 11.39
C TYR A 181 -4.37 -2.12 10.82
N ASP A 182 -3.06 -2.22 10.91
CA ASP A 182 -2.14 -1.44 10.09
C ASP A 182 -1.25 -2.33 9.20
N SER A 183 -0.58 -1.69 8.25
CA SER A 183 0.37 -2.31 7.32
C SER A 183 1.79 -1.76 7.48
N ASP A 184 2.04 -1.07 8.58
CA ASP A 184 3.29 -0.35 8.85
C ASP A 184 4.42 -1.26 9.37
N CYS A 185 4.52 -2.46 8.79
CA CYS A 185 5.56 -3.43 9.10
C CYS A 185 6.04 -4.14 7.82
N PHE A 186 7.32 -4.54 7.82
CA PHE A 186 7.99 -5.20 6.69
C PHE A 186 8.79 -6.41 7.18
N ASN A 187 8.30 -7.09 8.22
CA ASN A 187 9.07 -8.03 9.03
C ASN A 187 8.55 -9.47 8.97
N ASP A 188 7.49 -9.73 8.20
CA ASP A 188 6.91 -11.07 8.08
C ASP A 188 6.17 -11.26 6.74
N ASP A 189 6.03 -12.51 6.31
CA ASP A 189 5.24 -12.94 5.15
C ASP A 189 3.82 -13.40 5.53
N LEU A 190 3.43 -13.20 6.79
CA LEU A 190 2.10 -13.47 7.32
C LEU A 190 1.63 -12.34 8.25
N PRO A 191 0.30 -12.12 8.36
CA PRO A 191 -0.23 -11.26 9.40
C PRO A 191 0.13 -11.78 10.79
N HIS A 192 0.29 -10.86 11.74
CA HIS A 192 0.56 -11.19 13.15
C HIS A 192 -0.09 -10.18 14.08
N PHE A 193 -0.14 -10.51 15.36
CA PHE A 193 -0.69 -9.60 16.35
C PHE A 193 0.41 -8.94 17.17
N GLU A 194 0.22 -7.66 17.44
CA GLU A 194 0.98 -6.92 18.43
C GLU A 194 0.09 -6.51 19.62
N LYS A 195 0.68 -6.31 20.78
CA LYS A 195 -0.05 -5.84 21.96
C LYS A 195 -0.01 -4.32 22.07
N ILE A 196 -1.17 -3.69 22.04
CA ILE A 196 -1.35 -2.23 22.21
C ILE A 196 -2.28 -2.03 23.42
N ASN A 197 -1.79 -1.37 24.47
CA ASN A 197 -2.57 -1.17 25.70
C ASN A 197 -3.18 -2.47 26.24
N GLY A 198 -2.43 -3.57 26.19
CA GLY A 198 -2.87 -4.90 26.66
C GLY A 198 -3.83 -5.65 25.74
N LYS A 199 -4.28 -5.05 24.63
CA LYS A 199 -5.16 -5.68 23.63
C LYS A 199 -4.37 -6.07 22.38
N GLN A 200 -4.82 -7.11 21.72
CA GLN A 200 -4.26 -7.49 20.41
C GLN A 200 -4.68 -6.49 19.34
N PHE A 201 -3.74 -6.12 18.49
CA PHE A 201 -3.96 -5.32 17.30
C PHE A 201 -3.31 -6.02 16.11
N LEU A 202 -4.05 -6.15 15.01
CA LEU A 202 -3.58 -6.89 13.85
C LEU A 202 -2.58 -6.03 13.05
N VAL A 203 -1.50 -6.67 12.65
CA VAL A 203 -0.55 -6.16 11.65
C VAL A 203 -0.64 -7.04 10.41
N VAL A 204 -0.93 -6.43 9.28
CA VAL A 204 -0.86 -7.09 7.96
C VAL A 204 0.37 -6.54 7.26
N PRO A 205 1.52 -7.22 7.28
CA PRO A 205 2.77 -6.69 6.77
C PRO A 205 2.67 -6.25 5.30
N TYR A 206 3.38 -5.18 4.96
CA TYR A 206 3.52 -4.71 3.58
C TYR A 206 4.93 -5.01 3.08
N SER A 207 5.16 -4.92 1.79
CA SER A 207 6.49 -5.08 1.23
C SER A 207 6.95 -3.82 0.50
N LEU A 208 8.18 -3.39 0.78
CA LEU A 208 8.91 -2.42 -0.03
C LEU A 208 9.76 -3.11 -1.11
N GLU A 209 9.84 -4.41 -1.07
CA GLU A 209 10.62 -5.22 -1.98
C GLU A 209 9.90 -5.44 -3.32
N GLN A 210 8.63 -5.88 -3.28
CA GLN A 210 7.76 -6.02 -4.44
C GLN A 210 7.00 -4.70 -4.69
N ASN A 211 7.75 -3.58 -4.76
CA ASN A 211 7.18 -2.25 -4.88
C ASN A 211 7.86 -1.49 -6.02
N ASP A 212 7.07 -0.90 -6.89
CA ASP A 212 7.55 -0.19 -8.08
C ASP A 212 8.29 1.11 -7.77
N ILE A 213 8.24 1.62 -6.52
CA ILE A 213 9.05 2.77 -6.09
C ILE A 213 10.55 2.52 -6.26
N ARG A 214 10.96 1.27 -6.40
CA ARG A 214 12.34 0.87 -6.68
C ARG A 214 12.87 1.43 -8.00
N TYR A 215 11.99 1.74 -8.98
CA TYR A 215 12.39 2.49 -10.16
C TYR A 215 13.00 3.84 -9.80
N TRP A 216 12.40 4.55 -8.88
CA TRP A 216 12.88 5.86 -8.43
C TRP A 216 14.08 5.79 -7.46
N LYS A 217 14.42 4.60 -7.02
CA LYS A 217 15.63 4.33 -6.20
C LYS A 217 16.79 3.78 -7.04
N ASN A 218 16.68 3.82 -8.37
CA ASN A 218 17.68 3.28 -9.30
C ASN A 218 17.99 1.79 -9.07
N GLN A 219 16.97 1.01 -8.71
CA GLN A 219 17.06 -0.43 -8.47
C GLN A 219 16.35 -1.24 -9.55
N MET A 220 15.57 -0.59 -10.41
CA MET A 220 14.90 -1.14 -11.57
C MET A 220 14.93 -0.13 -12.71
N PHE A 221 15.10 -0.57 -13.96
CA PHE A 221 15.17 0.29 -15.13
C PHE A 221 14.17 -0.09 -16.21
N THR A 222 13.89 -1.38 -16.38
CA THR A 222 13.04 -1.92 -17.42
C THR A 222 11.80 -2.61 -16.86
N ALA A 223 10.81 -2.85 -17.72
CA ALA A 223 9.65 -3.68 -17.34
C ALA A 223 10.06 -5.11 -16.96
N ASN A 224 11.17 -5.62 -17.52
CA ASN A 224 11.68 -6.94 -17.18
C ASN A 224 12.19 -6.99 -15.76
N ASP A 225 12.93 -5.98 -15.29
CA ASP A 225 13.47 -5.97 -13.93
C ASP A 225 12.35 -6.10 -12.90
N PHE A 226 11.27 -5.34 -13.09
CA PHE A 226 10.08 -5.47 -12.22
C PHE A 226 9.44 -6.84 -12.35
N PHE A 227 9.19 -7.30 -13.58
CA PHE A 227 8.55 -8.59 -13.82
C PHE A 227 9.35 -9.74 -13.23
N GLU A 228 10.63 -9.83 -13.50
CA GLU A 228 11.48 -10.92 -13.05
C GLU A 228 11.58 -10.94 -11.53
N TYR A 229 11.78 -9.79 -10.91
CA TYR A 229 11.89 -9.70 -9.46
C TYR A 229 10.58 -10.09 -8.74
N VAL A 230 9.45 -9.57 -9.20
CA VAL A 230 8.15 -9.85 -8.56
C VAL A 230 7.68 -11.27 -8.87
N ARG A 231 8.01 -11.81 -10.05
CA ARG A 231 7.79 -13.22 -10.42
C ARG A 231 8.56 -14.15 -9.51
N ASP A 232 9.86 -13.93 -9.34
CA ASP A 232 10.72 -14.80 -8.54
C ASP A 232 10.29 -14.82 -7.06
N ALA A 233 9.89 -13.66 -6.54
CA ALA A 233 9.28 -13.59 -5.20
C ALA A 233 7.97 -14.38 -5.12
N PHE A 234 7.09 -14.26 -6.12
CA PHE A 234 5.84 -15.01 -6.19
C PHE A 234 6.10 -16.52 -6.29
N ASP A 235 6.98 -16.95 -7.18
CA ASP A 235 7.28 -18.35 -7.38
C ASP A 235 7.86 -19.00 -6.11
N THR A 236 8.77 -18.29 -5.41
CA THR A 236 9.34 -18.73 -4.13
C THR A 236 8.25 -18.90 -3.06
N LEU A 237 7.43 -17.87 -2.85
CA LEU A 237 6.37 -17.92 -1.83
C LEU A 237 5.27 -18.95 -2.18
N TYR A 238 4.99 -19.15 -3.47
CA TYR A 238 4.06 -20.16 -3.93
C TYR A 238 4.58 -21.60 -3.71
N GLU A 239 5.88 -21.84 -3.92
CA GLU A 239 6.53 -23.12 -3.62
C GLU A 239 6.52 -23.41 -2.13
N GLU A 240 6.94 -22.46 -1.28
CA GLU A 240 6.86 -22.57 0.18
C GLU A 240 5.43 -22.80 0.65
N GLY A 241 4.47 -22.17 -0.01
CA GLY A 241 3.05 -22.29 0.27
C GLY A 241 2.45 -23.70 0.07
N ALA A 242 3.19 -24.62 -0.53
CA ALA A 242 2.79 -26.04 -0.60
C ALA A 242 2.74 -26.70 0.78
N THR A 243 3.55 -26.23 1.71
CA THR A 243 3.65 -26.76 3.10
C THR A 243 3.28 -25.70 4.14
N SER A 244 3.50 -24.43 3.86
CA SER A 244 3.26 -23.29 4.73
C SER A 244 2.78 -22.09 3.93
N PRO A 245 1.45 -21.95 3.70
CA PRO A 245 0.89 -20.87 2.89
C PRO A 245 1.33 -19.48 3.35
N ARG A 246 1.57 -18.60 2.39
CA ARG A 246 2.15 -17.27 2.57
C ARG A 246 1.22 -16.18 2.07
N MET A 247 1.63 -14.94 2.32
CA MET A 247 1.02 -13.73 1.77
C MET A 247 2.07 -12.95 0.98
N MET A 248 1.64 -12.33 -0.11
CA MET A 248 2.47 -11.42 -0.90
C MET A 248 1.71 -10.13 -1.19
N SER A 249 2.39 -9.00 -1.07
CA SER A 249 1.86 -7.69 -1.48
C SER A 249 2.70 -7.09 -2.59
N VAL A 250 2.05 -6.54 -3.62
CA VAL A 250 2.72 -5.83 -4.72
C VAL A 250 2.27 -4.38 -4.73
N GLY A 251 3.21 -3.46 -4.50
CA GLY A 251 2.96 -2.03 -4.44
C GLY A 251 3.10 -1.35 -5.80
N LEU A 252 2.08 -0.58 -6.18
CA LEU A 252 1.96 0.09 -7.46
C LEU A 252 1.72 1.59 -7.23
N HIS A 253 2.53 2.48 -7.84
CA HIS A 253 2.33 3.91 -7.83
C HIS A 253 1.93 4.39 -9.22
N CYS A 254 0.87 5.20 -9.31
CA CYS A 254 0.28 5.58 -10.60
C CYS A 254 1.26 6.34 -11.49
N ARG A 255 2.10 7.17 -10.89
CA ARG A 255 3.16 7.93 -11.58
C ARG A 255 4.39 7.09 -11.96
N VAL A 256 4.55 5.89 -11.38
CA VAL A 256 5.71 5.01 -11.58
C VAL A 256 5.38 3.89 -12.56
N ILE A 257 4.73 2.82 -12.11
CA ILE A 257 4.38 1.67 -12.97
C ILE A 257 3.32 2.03 -14.02
N GLY A 258 2.55 3.10 -13.80
CA GLY A 258 1.58 3.60 -14.76
C GLY A 258 2.19 4.18 -16.04
N ARG A 259 3.53 4.31 -16.14
CA ARG A 259 4.24 4.68 -17.38
C ARG A 259 4.18 3.53 -18.40
N PRO A 260 4.02 3.83 -19.72
CA PRO A 260 3.71 2.80 -20.72
C PRO A 260 4.75 1.68 -20.79
N GLY A 261 6.02 2.01 -20.72
CA GLY A 261 7.09 1.00 -20.75
C GLY A 261 7.07 0.11 -19.51
N ARG A 262 6.94 0.70 -18.32
CA ARG A 262 6.93 -0.02 -17.03
C ARG A 262 5.68 -0.85 -16.82
N ALA A 263 4.53 -0.39 -17.28
CA ALA A 263 3.25 -1.09 -17.16
C ALA A 263 3.25 -2.49 -17.79
N GLN A 264 4.13 -2.75 -18.76
CA GLN A 264 4.31 -4.09 -19.32
C GLN A 264 4.83 -5.10 -18.28
N GLY A 265 5.57 -4.65 -17.27
CA GLY A 265 6.01 -5.51 -16.17
C GLY A 265 4.84 -6.05 -15.36
N LEU A 266 3.89 -5.19 -15.03
CA LEU A 266 2.65 -5.57 -14.34
C LEU A 266 1.79 -6.53 -15.18
N ASP A 267 1.62 -6.23 -16.47
CA ASP A 267 0.84 -7.08 -17.38
C ASP A 267 1.44 -8.49 -17.48
N ARG A 268 2.76 -8.59 -17.61
CA ARG A 268 3.48 -9.88 -17.65
C ARG A 268 3.36 -10.62 -16.33
N PHE A 269 3.47 -9.94 -15.21
CA PHE A 269 3.34 -10.54 -13.89
C PHE A 269 1.94 -11.15 -13.69
N LEU A 270 0.88 -10.42 -13.97
CA LEU A 270 -0.48 -10.95 -13.85
C LEU A 270 -0.75 -12.09 -14.83
N SER A 271 -0.20 -12.02 -16.06
CA SER A 271 -0.25 -13.12 -17.00
C SER A 271 0.47 -14.39 -16.50
N HIS A 272 1.55 -14.22 -15.72
CA HIS A 272 2.27 -15.32 -15.09
C HIS A 272 1.43 -15.94 -13.96
N VAL A 273 0.95 -15.10 -13.03
CA VAL A 273 0.13 -15.54 -11.88
C VAL A 273 -1.09 -16.36 -12.31
N ARG A 274 -1.75 -15.95 -13.39
CA ARG A 274 -2.95 -16.65 -13.92
C ARG A 274 -2.68 -18.07 -14.44
N LYS A 275 -1.44 -18.50 -14.53
CA LYS A 275 -1.09 -19.88 -14.89
C LYS A 275 -1.13 -20.85 -13.70
N PHE A 276 -1.22 -20.32 -12.47
CA PHE A 276 -1.16 -21.10 -11.25
C PHE A 276 -2.55 -21.29 -10.64
N SER A 277 -2.85 -22.50 -10.21
CA SER A 277 -3.99 -22.79 -9.33
C SER A 277 -3.61 -22.50 -7.87
N GLY A 278 -4.59 -22.34 -6.98
CA GLY A 278 -4.30 -22.15 -5.56
C GLY A 278 -3.65 -20.80 -5.23
N VAL A 279 -3.98 -19.77 -6.01
CA VAL A 279 -3.65 -18.38 -5.72
C VAL A 279 -4.93 -17.65 -5.33
N TRP A 280 -4.96 -17.09 -4.15
CA TRP A 280 -6.05 -16.22 -3.71
C TRP A 280 -5.67 -14.76 -3.95
N ILE A 281 -5.99 -14.22 -5.14
CA ILE A 281 -5.84 -12.80 -5.41
C ILE A 281 -7.00 -12.09 -4.71
N THR A 282 -6.71 -11.19 -3.77
CA THR A 282 -7.72 -10.64 -2.88
C THR A 282 -7.40 -9.23 -2.39
N HIS A 283 -8.40 -8.61 -1.77
CA HIS A 283 -8.25 -7.34 -1.08
C HIS A 283 -7.50 -7.52 0.24
N ARG A 284 -6.85 -6.46 0.68
CA ARG A 284 -6.14 -6.45 1.96
C ARG A 284 -7.09 -6.54 3.14
N ASN A 285 -8.24 -5.87 3.04
CA ASN A 285 -9.28 -5.96 4.06
C ASN A 285 -9.82 -7.39 4.23
N ASP A 286 -9.84 -8.19 3.16
CA ASP A 286 -10.29 -9.58 3.26
C ASP A 286 -9.24 -10.47 3.94
N ILE A 287 -7.95 -10.24 3.68
CA ILE A 287 -6.87 -10.88 4.43
C ILE A 287 -6.98 -10.57 5.92
N ALA A 288 -7.20 -9.28 6.26
CA ALA A 288 -7.33 -8.84 7.63
C ALA A 288 -8.55 -9.48 8.34
N ARG A 289 -9.73 -9.48 7.67
CA ARG A 289 -10.94 -10.11 8.22
C ARG A 289 -10.76 -11.60 8.43
N PHE A 290 -10.20 -12.30 7.43
CA PHE A 290 -9.90 -13.72 7.53
C PHE A 290 -8.99 -14.01 8.72
N TRP A 291 -7.95 -13.21 8.92
CA TRP A 291 -7.00 -13.42 10.00
C TRP A 291 -7.63 -13.16 11.37
N LEU A 292 -8.42 -12.11 11.51
CA LEU A 292 -9.16 -11.80 12.75
C LEU A 292 -10.18 -12.88 13.10
N GLU A 293 -10.90 -13.41 12.11
CA GLU A 293 -11.89 -14.45 12.31
C GLU A 293 -11.25 -15.80 12.72
N ARG A 294 -10.09 -16.12 12.15
CA ARG A 294 -9.48 -17.44 12.31
C ARG A 294 -8.49 -17.52 13.46
N TYR A 295 -7.81 -16.42 13.77
CA TYR A 295 -6.68 -16.39 14.71
C TYR A 295 -6.78 -15.29 15.78
N GLY A 296 -7.81 -14.43 15.72
CA GLY A 296 -8.07 -13.33 16.66
C GLY A 296 -8.76 -13.71 17.97
#